data_a695a4b3344d561defcb38c278673031
#
_entry.id   a695a4b3344d561defcb38c278673031
#
_cell.length_a   1.000
_cell.length_b   1.000
_cell.length_c   1.000
_cell.angle_alpha   90.00
_cell.angle_beta   90.00
_cell.angle_gamma   90.00
#
_symmetry.space_group_name_H-M   'P 1'
#
loop_
_entity.id
_entity.type
_entity.pdbx_description
1 polymer ?
#
loop_
_entity_poly.entity_id
_entity_poly.type
_entity_poly.pdbx_seq_one_letter_code
_entity_poly.pdbx_strand_id
1 'polypeptide(L)'
;MIMEIPFQTIDWSNIPKTEHKGETGIAWWQTVQFEGLRIRIVEYSIGYVADHWCHKGHIVHCLEGDFVSELENGEQFVLTSGMTYVVSDELSSHRSVAKNGVKLLIIDGDFLKPS
;
A
#
# COMPACT_ATOMS: atom_id res chain seq x y z
N MET A 1 -0.99 17.37 -14.97
CA MET A 1 -0.61 16.15 -15.70
C MET A 1 -1.83 15.53 -16.37
N ILE A 2 -1.70 15.13 -17.62
CA ILE A 2 -2.73 14.38 -18.34
C ILE A 2 -2.32 12.91 -18.36
N MET A 3 -3.22 12.05 -17.95
CA MET A 3 -3.01 10.62 -17.93
C MET A 3 -3.95 9.98 -18.93
N GLU A 4 -3.41 9.23 -19.89
CA GLU A 4 -4.20 8.51 -20.87
C GLU A 4 -4.03 7.01 -20.68
N ILE A 5 -5.10 6.36 -20.20
CA ILE A 5 -5.10 4.92 -19.97
C ILE A 5 -6.27 4.32 -20.76
N PRO A 6 -6.00 3.57 -21.83
CA PRO A 6 -7.06 2.90 -22.55
C PRO A 6 -7.80 1.92 -21.63
N PHE A 7 -9.08 1.69 -21.91
CA PHE A 7 -9.84 0.68 -21.16
C PHE A 7 -9.11 -0.66 -21.24
N GLN A 8 -8.91 -1.27 -20.08
CA GLN A 8 -8.28 -2.58 -19.98
C GLN A 8 -8.67 -3.23 -18.65
N THR A 9 -8.57 -4.54 -18.61
CA THR A 9 -8.77 -5.30 -17.40
C THR A 9 -7.42 -5.81 -16.89
N ILE A 10 -7.33 -6.00 -15.59
CA ILE A 10 -6.14 -6.58 -14.94
C ILE A 10 -6.57 -7.88 -14.30
N ASP A 11 -6.00 -8.97 -14.75
CA ASP A 11 -6.15 -10.26 -14.10
C ASP A 11 -4.95 -10.47 -13.17
N TRP A 12 -5.16 -10.25 -11.89
CA TRP A 12 -4.09 -10.31 -10.89
C TRP A 12 -3.44 -11.69 -10.80
N SER A 13 -4.16 -12.76 -11.18
CA SER A 13 -3.58 -14.10 -11.19
C SER A 13 -2.41 -14.23 -12.17
N ASN A 14 -2.34 -13.36 -13.18
CA ASN A 14 -1.26 -13.33 -14.17
C ASN A 14 -0.12 -12.39 -13.82
N ILE A 15 -0.23 -11.63 -12.74
CA ILE A 15 0.80 -10.69 -12.30
C ILE A 15 1.71 -11.38 -11.28
N PRO A 16 3.01 -11.53 -11.57
CA PRO A 16 3.91 -12.21 -10.64
C PRO A 16 4.09 -11.41 -9.35
N LYS A 17 4.30 -12.15 -8.26
CA LYS A 17 4.60 -11.56 -6.96
C LYS A 17 6.10 -11.30 -6.83
N THR A 18 6.46 -10.13 -6.31
CA THR A 18 7.82 -9.82 -5.90
C THR A 18 7.89 -9.79 -4.38
N GLU A 19 8.99 -10.29 -3.84
CA GLU A 19 9.18 -10.42 -2.41
C GLU A 19 9.98 -9.24 -1.86
N HIS A 20 9.50 -8.66 -0.75
CA HIS A 20 10.16 -7.55 -0.08
C HIS A 20 10.20 -7.84 1.42
N LYS A 21 11.39 -7.79 2.01
CA LYS A 21 11.53 -8.03 3.45
C LYS A 21 11.16 -6.80 4.25
N GLY A 22 10.40 -6.99 5.34
CA GLY A 22 10.21 -5.98 6.35
C GLY A 22 11.33 -6.02 7.39
N GLU A 23 11.21 -5.22 8.43
CA GLU A 23 12.02 -5.37 9.64
C GLU A 23 11.83 -6.77 10.22
N THR A 24 10.57 -7.20 10.24
CA THR A 24 10.18 -8.60 10.43
C THR A 24 9.15 -8.95 9.37
N GLY A 25 9.06 -10.23 9.01
CA GLY A 25 8.10 -10.70 8.02
C GLY A 25 8.44 -10.30 6.59
N ILE A 26 7.51 -10.61 5.71
CA ILE A 26 7.66 -10.47 4.26
C ILE A 26 6.44 -9.80 3.68
N ALA A 27 6.64 -8.93 2.68
CA ALA A 27 5.60 -8.42 1.82
C ALA A 27 5.74 -9.02 0.42
N TRP A 28 4.61 -9.36 -0.20
CA TRP A 28 4.56 -9.77 -1.60
C TRP A 28 3.76 -8.76 -2.38
N TRP A 29 4.35 -8.24 -3.46
CA TRP A 29 3.74 -7.22 -4.30
C TRP A 29 3.40 -7.78 -5.68
N GLN A 30 2.19 -7.50 -6.14
CA GLN A 30 1.81 -7.61 -7.54
C GLN A 30 1.56 -6.19 -8.03
N THR A 31 2.31 -5.75 -9.03
CA THR A 31 2.34 -4.35 -9.43
C THR A 31 1.95 -4.17 -10.89
N VAL A 32 1.07 -3.23 -11.16
CA VAL A 32 0.78 -2.72 -12.50
C VAL A 32 1.12 -1.25 -12.53
N GLN A 33 2.01 -0.86 -13.44
CA GLN A 33 2.52 0.49 -13.54
C GLN A 33 2.04 1.15 -14.83
N PHE A 34 1.39 2.29 -14.68
CA PHE A 34 1.10 3.22 -15.77
C PHE A 34 1.94 4.47 -15.57
N GLU A 35 1.96 5.36 -16.56
CA GLU A 35 2.59 6.65 -16.39
C GLU A 35 1.83 7.46 -15.34
N GLY A 36 2.51 7.77 -14.23
CA GLY A 36 1.94 8.55 -13.15
C GLY A 36 0.91 7.84 -12.27
N LEU A 37 0.71 6.54 -12.45
CA LEU A 37 -0.23 5.73 -11.64
C LEU A 37 0.34 4.34 -11.41
N ARG A 38 0.36 3.92 -10.16
CA ARG A 38 0.74 2.56 -9.78
C ARG A 38 -0.40 1.92 -9.01
N ILE A 39 -0.75 0.70 -9.38
CA ILE A 39 -1.77 -0.11 -8.69
C ILE A 39 -1.10 -1.39 -8.21
N ARG A 40 -1.25 -1.71 -6.94
CA ARG A 40 -0.66 -2.92 -6.37
C ARG A 40 -1.66 -3.71 -5.54
N ILE A 41 -1.56 -5.03 -5.62
CA ILE A 41 -2.06 -5.92 -4.57
C ILE A 41 -0.85 -6.30 -3.72
N VAL A 42 -0.95 -6.08 -2.43
CA VAL A 42 0.12 -6.33 -1.47
C VAL A 42 -0.37 -7.25 -0.37
N GLU A 43 0.39 -8.30 -0.10
CA GLU A 43 0.14 -9.18 1.03
C GLU A 43 1.27 -9.05 2.02
N TYR A 44 0.95 -8.88 3.30
CA TYR A 44 1.91 -8.93 4.39
C TYR A 44 1.76 -10.24 5.14
N SER A 45 2.89 -10.89 5.44
CA SER A 45 2.90 -12.09 6.24
C SER A 45 2.50 -11.82 7.69
N ILE A 46 2.18 -12.88 8.43
CA ILE A 46 1.98 -12.80 9.88
C ILE A 46 3.25 -12.22 10.51
N GLY A 47 3.09 -11.20 11.35
CA GLY A 47 4.21 -10.55 12.02
C GLY A 47 5.00 -9.54 11.19
N TYR A 48 4.46 -9.12 10.05
CA TYR A 48 5.13 -8.12 9.22
C TYR A 48 5.20 -6.76 9.92
N VAL A 49 6.39 -6.17 9.91
CA VAL A 49 6.63 -4.77 10.30
C VAL A 49 7.48 -4.13 9.22
N ALA A 50 7.03 -3.01 8.68
CA ALA A 50 7.77 -2.28 7.66
C ALA A 50 9.15 -1.84 8.18
N ASP A 51 10.15 -1.88 7.32
CA ASP A 51 11.55 -1.61 7.70
C ASP A 51 11.93 -0.13 7.67
N HIS A 52 11.02 0.73 7.22
CA HIS A 52 11.26 2.18 7.15
C HIS A 52 9.95 2.95 7.21
N TRP A 53 10.06 4.25 7.48
CA TRP A 53 8.95 5.17 7.39
C TRP A 53 8.75 5.58 5.93
N CYS A 54 7.52 5.42 5.43
CA CYS A 54 7.17 5.78 4.06
C CYS A 54 6.71 7.23 4.00
N HIS A 55 7.30 8.01 3.10
CA HIS A 55 6.94 9.41 2.86
C HIS A 55 6.02 9.56 1.64
N LYS A 56 5.84 8.50 0.87
CA LYS A 56 4.98 8.51 -0.30
C LYS A 56 3.52 8.40 0.09
N GLY A 57 2.67 9.19 -0.58
CA GLY A 57 1.22 9.10 -0.40
C GLY A 57 0.64 7.85 -1.03
N HIS A 58 -0.48 7.40 -0.47
CA HIS A 58 -1.20 6.23 -0.97
C HIS A 58 -2.69 6.39 -0.75
N ILE A 59 -3.45 5.65 -1.56
CA ILE A 59 -4.80 5.22 -1.23
C ILE A 59 -4.66 3.74 -0.92
N VAL A 60 -4.98 3.33 0.30
CA VAL A 60 -4.83 1.94 0.75
C VAL A 60 -6.16 1.41 1.22
N HIS A 61 -6.62 0.34 0.58
CA HIS A 61 -7.85 -0.33 0.94
C HIS A 61 -7.55 -1.73 1.48
N CYS A 62 -8.02 -2.02 2.69
CA CYS A 62 -7.87 -3.34 3.30
C CYS A 62 -8.88 -4.31 2.70
N LEU A 63 -8.37 -5.33 1.99
CA LEU A 63 -9.20 -6.36 1.35
C LEU A 63 -9.52 -7.50 2.31
N GLU A 64 -8.52 -8.01 3.01
CA GLU A 64 -8.64 -9.14 3.92
C GLU A 64 -7.69 -8.96 5.10
N GLY A 65 -8.16 -9.32 6.30
CA GLY A 65 -7.37 -9.23 7.51
C GLY A 65 -7.43 -7.86 8.18
N ASP A 66 -6.40 -7.55 8.93
CA ASP A 66 -6.27 -6.27 9.61
C ASP A 66 -4.81 -5.86 9.71
N PHE A 67 -4.57 -4.57 9.92
CA PHE A 67 -3.25 -4.03 10.16
C PHE A 67 -3.33 -2.69 10.87
N VAL A 68 -2.21 -2.27 11.42
CA VAL A 68 -2.07 -0.95 12.02
C VAL A 68 -1.20 -0.09 11.12
N SER A 69 -1.68 1.10 10.76
CA SER A 69 -0.86 2.14 10.17
C SER A 69 -0.37 3.05 11.29
N GLU A 70 0.94 3.04 11.53
CA GLU A 70 1.58 3.91 12.51
C GLU A 70 2.05 5.17 11.81
N LEU A 71 1.78 6.34 12.40
CA LEU A 71 2.36 7.59 11.96
C LEU A 71 3.60 7.91 12.78
N GLU A 72 4.53 8.64 12.18
CA GLU A 72 5.79 9.00 12.83
C GLU A 72 5.59 9.86 14.08
N ASN A 73 4.48 10.59 14.16
CA ASN A 73 4.10 11.38 15.33
C ASN A 73 3.57 10.54 16.51
N GLY A 74 3.49 9.21 16.36
CA GLY A 74 3.02 8.28 17.39
C GLY A 74 1.56 7.87 17.30
N GLU A 75 0.76 8.48 16.42
CA GLU A 75 -0.61 8.07 16.21
C GLU A 75 -0.67 6.69 15.55
N GLN A 76 -1.67 5.91 15.89
CA GLN A 76 -1.89 4.58 15.32
C GLN A 76 -3.34 4.44 14.86
N PHE A 77 -3.53 3.86 13.69
CA PHE A 77 -4.85 3.64 13.11
C PHE A 77 -5.00 2.17 12.75
N VAL A 78 -6.02 1.51 13.27
CA VAL A 78 -6.34 0.12 12.95
C VAL A 78 -7.25 0.11 11.73
N LEU A 79 -6.86 -0.64 10.71
CA LEU A 79 -7.69 -0.87 9.52
C LEU A 79 -8.09 -2.34 9.47
N THR A 80 -9.38 -2.57 9.32
CA THR A 80 -9.95 -3.91 9.11
C THR A 80 -10.51 -4.00 7.69
N SER A 81 -10.89 -5.19 7.27
CA SER A 81 -11.45 -5.43 5.94
C SER A 81 -12.58 -4.44 5.62
N GLY A 82 -12.48 -3.78 4.48
CA GLY A 82 -13.42 -2.77 4.01
C GLY A 82 -13.07 -1.33 4.35
N MET A 83 -12.00 -1.10 5.13
CA MET A 83 -11.55 0.26 5.47
C MET A 83 -10.47 0.75 4.52
N THR A 84 -10.45 2.06 4.33
CA THR A 84 -9.49 2.74 3.45
C THR A 84 -8.82 3.89 4.19
N TYR A 85 -7.51 4.07 3.99
CA TYR A 85 -6.88 5.33 4.35
C TYR A 85 -6.33 6.03 3.11
N VAL A 86 -6.17 7.33 3.20
CA VAL A 86 -5.60 8.15 2.14
C VAL A 86 -4.66 9.18 2.75
N VAL A 87 -3.53 9.37 2.10
CA VAL A 87 -2.56 10.39 2.49
C VAL A 87 -1.81 10.87 1.24
N SER A 88 -1.57 12.18 1.14
CA SER A 88 -0.73 12.76 0.10
C SER A 88 0.75 12.56 0.42
N ASP A 89 1.61 12.70 -0.60
CA ASP A 89 3.05 12.63 -0.43
C ASP A 89 3.51 13.65 0.62
N GLU A 90 4.48 13.28 1.44
CA GLU A 90 5.21 14.13 2.41
C GLU A 90 4.37 14.70 3.57
N LEU A 91 3.06 14.43 3.63
CA LEU A 91 2.23 15.03 4.69
C LEU A 91 2.22 14.25 6.00
N SER A 92 2.33 12.93 5.93
CA SER A 92 2.35 12.09 7.13
C SER A 92 3.14 10.83 6.87
N SER A 93 4.35 10.78 7.39
CA SER A 93 5.18 9.58 7.32
C SER A 93 4.53 8.45 8.09
N HIS A 94 4.49 7.27 7.50
CA HIS A 94 3.74 6.13 8.03
C HIS A 94 4.45 4.81 7.76
N ARG A 95 4.08 3.79 8.53
CA ARG A 95 4.51 2.41 8.29
C ARG A 95 3.42 1.43 8.71
N SER A 96 3.43 0.25 8.10
CA SER A 96 2.46 -0.81 8.37
C SER A 96 3.00 -1.83 9.35
N VAL A 97 2.12 -2.27 10.25
CA VAL A 97 2.37 -3.39 11.18
C VAL A 97 1.20 -4.36 11.04
N ALA A 98 1.49 -5.59 10.61
CA ALA A 98 0.46 -6.60 10.36
C ALA A 98 0.74 -7.85 11.19
N LYS A 99 0.23 -7.90 12.42
CA LYS A 99 0.46 -9.02 13.35
C LYS A 99 -0.11 -10.33 12.81
N ASN A 100 -1.25 -10.29 12.16
CA ASN A 100 -2.00 -11.46 11.71
C ASN A 100 -1.99 -11.65 10.20
N GLY A 101 -1.21 -10.84 9.49
CA GLY A 101 -1.23 -10.81 8.04
C GLY A 101 -2.40 -10.01 7.49
N VAL A 102 -2.23 -9.51 6.27
CA VAL A 102 -3.24 -8.66 5.62
C VAL A 102 -3.04 -8.68 4.11
N LYS A 103 -4.13 -8.44 3.39
CA LYS A 103 -4.11 -8.24 1.93
C LYS A 103 -4.70 -6.86 1.62
N LEU A 104 -3.96 -6.07 0.85
CA LEU A 104 -4.26 -4.68 0.57
C LEU A 104 -4.32 -4.40 -0.93
N LEU A 105 -5.16 -3.44 -1.32
CA LEU A 105 -5.06 -2.75 -2.60
C LEU A 105 -4.42 -1.39 -2.33
N ILE A 106 -3.32 -1.08 -3.01
CA ILE A 106 -2.60 0.17 -2.84
C ILE A 106 -2.53 0.89 -4.18
N ILE A 107 -2.98 2.14 -4.20
CA ILE A 107 -2.94 3.01 -5.38
C ILE A 107 -2.14 4.24 -5.03
N ASP A 108 -1.14 4.56 -5.83
CA ASP A 108 -0.37 5.78 -5.69
C ASP A 108 0.05 6.34 -7.05
N GLY A 109 0.57 7.55 -7.06
CA GLY A 109 0.98 8.20 -8.28
C GLY A 109 1.13 9.71 -8.13
N ASP A 110 1.31 10.37 -9.25
CA ASP A 110 1.58 11.81 -9.30
C ASP A 110 0.43 12.67 -8.77
N PHE A 111 -0.79 12.15 -8.81
CA PHE A 111 -1.98 12.86 -8.32
C PHE A 111 -1.99 13.06 -6.79
N LEU A 112 -1.09 12.40 -6.07
CA LEU A 112 -0.96 12.55 -4.62
C LEU A 112 0.14 13.55 -4.21
N LYS A 113 0.83 14.16 -5.15
CA LYS A 113 1.81 15.21 -4.86
C LYS A 113 1.11 16.43 -4.29
N PRO A 114 1.60 17.03 -3.19
CA PRO A 114 1.09 18.29 -2.70
C PRO A 114 1.28 19.40 -3.74
N SER A 115 0.35 20.31 -3.78
CA SER A 115 0.41 21.45 -4.68
C SER A 115 1.42 22.50 -4.22
#